data_409437aa0f8e4c2fcf7838dd741c6ffd
#
_entry.id   409437aa0f8e4c2fcf7838dd741c6ffd
#
_cell.length_a   1.000
_cell.length_b   1.000
_cell.length_c   1.000
_cell.angle_alpha   90.00
_cell.angle_beta   90.00
_cell.angle_gamma   90.00
#
_symmetry.space_group_name_H-M   'P 1'
#
loop_
_entity.id
_entity.type
_entity.pdbx_description
1 polymer ?
#
loop_
_entity_poly.entity_id
_entity_poly.type
_entity_poly.pdbx_seq_one_letter_code
_entity_poly.pdbx_strand_id
1 'polypeptide(L)'
;MDNKIIAIIIAIIVIAVAGGYFLFMGSGDTVTIGYLPSDHDAALFVADAQGKFQENGINTKLVQFNNGGDLMTAMASGEVDVGYVGITPVLSSIANGVPVKVISAAQTEGSGIVVAKDSGIDDVTDLTGKKIATPGEASIQHMLLTYYLKENGMDISDLKVSAMKVPSMNDALKTNKIDGMITFEPYVSIAEKNGAKVLAGSVDILPDHPCCVVVASDKYIENHPNETKKILEIHENATEFINKNTDEAAGMLPNDIVSDVEVEKMSMSSFPFISGLNESYRQDVMDFMDLEVDLGVLKEPLSQDKIFWQGN
;
A
#
# COMPACT_ATOMS: atom_id res chain seq x y z
N MET A 1 63.63 -6.55 -8.87
CA MET A 1 62.49 -6.32 -9.78
C MET A 1 62.43 -4.81 -10.00
N ASP A 2 62.37 -4.36 -11.24
CA ASP A 2 62.43 -2.93 -11.58
C ASP A 2 61.17 -2.22 -11.03
N ASN A 3 61.35 -1.06 -10.33
CA ASN A 3 60.24 -0.30 -9.75
C ASN A 3 59.14 0.04 -10.78
N LYS A 4 59.49 0.13 -12.07
CA LYS A 4 58.51 0.31 -13.15
C LYS A 4 57.65 -0.94 -13.36
N ILE A 5 58.18 -2.15 -13.18
CA ILE A 5 57.41 -3.39 -13.32
C ILE A 5 56.46 -3.56 -12.13
N ILE A 6 56.88 -3.15 -10.93
CA ILE A 6 56.01 -3.17 -9.75
C ILE A 6 54.85 -2.18 -9.91
N ALA A 7 55.11 -0.98 -10.42
CA ALA A 7 54.07 0.03 -10.66
C ALA A 7 53.04 -0.44 -11.70
N ILE A 8 53.49 -1.12 -12.76
CA ILE A 8 52.59 -1.68 -13.79
C ILE A 8 51.70 -2.80 -13.22
N ILE A 9 52.27 -3.69 -12.40
CA ILE A 9 51.52 -4.79 -11.75
C ILE A 9 50.49 -4.23 -10.79
N ILE A 10 50.80 -3.20 -9.98
CA ILE A 10 49.86 -2.54 -9.08
C ILE A 10 48.75 -1.86 -9.88
N ALA A 11 49.07 -1.19 -11.00
CA ALA A 11 48.06 -0.55 -11.86
C ALA A 11 47.07 -1.58 -12.47
N ILE A 12 47.59 -2.73 -12.91
CA ILE A 12 46.77 -3.83 -13.46
C ILE A 12 45.87 -4.43 -12.38
N ILE A 13 46.37 -4.61 -11.16
CA ILE A 13 45.58 -5.13 -10.04
C ILE A 13 44.48 -4.11 -9.65
N VAL A 14 44.77 -2.81 -9.60
CA VAL A 14 43.78 -1.76 -9.29
C VAL A 14 42.73 -1.70 -10.40
N ILE A 15 43.09 -1.81 -11.66
CA ILE A 15 42.16 -1.86 -12.79
C ILE A 15 41.34 -3.16 -12.77
N ALA A 16 41.93 -4.30 -12.43
CA ALA A 16 41.21 -5.56 -12.31
C ALA A 16 40.24 -5.58 -11.12
N VAL A 17 40.62 -4.96 -9.98
CA VAL A 17 39.76 -4.82 -8.81
C VAL A 17 38.67 -3.79 -9.08
N ALA A 18 38.98 -2.65 -9.67
CA ALA A 18 37.99 -1.64 -10.06
C ALA A 18 37.07 -2.17 -11.16
N GLY A 19 37.60 -2.85 -12.19
CA GLY A 19 36.81 -3.49 -13.23
C GLY A 19 35.96 -4.64 -12.72
N GLY A 20 36.49 -5.46 -11.77
CA GLY A 20 35.73 -6.49 -11.07
C GLY A 20 34.63 -5.90 -10.20
N TYR A 21 34.87 -4.78 -9.52
CA TYR A 21 33.88 -4.05 -8.73
C TYR A 21 32.79 -3.46 -9.64
N PHE A 22 33.14 -2.91 -10.81
CA PHE A 22 32.17 -2.41 -11.80
C PHE A 22 31.40 -3.55 -12.50
N LEU A 23 31.98 -4.73 -12.65
CA LEU A 23 31.31 -5.90 -13.22
C LEU A 23 30.42 -6.63 -12.16
N PHE A 24 30.70 -6.44 -10.87
CA PHE A 24 29.87 -6.92 -9.76
C PHE A 24 28.78 -5.93 -9.35
N MET A 25 28.91 -4.66 -9.71
CA MET A 25 27.75 -3.72 -9.79
C MET A 25 27.00 -4.10 -11.06
N GLY A 26 26.31 -5.24 -10.99
CA GLY A 26 25.54 -5.78 -12.09
C GLY A 26 24.60 -4.70 -12.61
N SER A 27 24.54 -4.57 -13.93
CA SER A 27 23.41 -4.00 -14.63
C SER A 27 22.17 -4.90 -14.39
N GLY A 28 21.77 -5.05 -13.12
CA GLY A 28 20.48 -5.61 -12.77
C GLY A 28 19.43 -4.66 -13.32
N ASP A 29 18.45 -5.19 -14.00
CA ASP A 29 17.30 -4.41 -14.42
C ASP A 29 16.74 -3.69 -13.20
N THR A 30 16.37 -2.43 -13.35
CA THR A 30 15.80 -1.64 -12.25
C THR A 30 14.36 -2.08 -12.04
N VAL A 31 14.03 -2.59 -10.85
CA VAL A 31 12.64 -2.89 -10.51
C VAL A 31 11.88 -1.60 -10.19
N THR A 32 10.78 -1.39 -10.90
CA THR A 32 9.88 -0.26 -10.63
C THR A 32 8.84 -0.68 -9.61
N ILE A 33 8.86 -0.05 -8.42
CA ILE A 33 7.92 -0.33 -7.33
C ILE A 33 6.93 0.83 -7.21
N GLY A 34 5.66 0.55 -7.45
CA GLY A 34 4.56 1.50 -7.28
C GLY A 34 4.04 1.50 -5.84
N TYR A 35 3.67 2.68 -5.32
CA TYR A 35 3.13 2.83 -3.97
C TYR A 35 2.11 3.98 -3.89
N LEU A 36 1.34 4.01 -2.80
CA LEU A 36 0.43 5.10 -2.47
C LEU A 36 1.05 6.01 -1.38
N PRO A 37 0.65 7.29 -1.28
CA PRO A 37 1.12 8.17 -0.22
C PRO A 37 0.44 7.81 1.12
N SER A 38 0.84 6.67 1.69
CA SER A 38 0.26 6.07 2.89
C SER A 38 1.33 5.35 3.71
N ASP A 39 1.19 5.37 5.01
CA ASP A 39 1.98 4.57 5.94
C ASP A 39 1.61 3.08 5.90
N HIS A 40 0.53 2.71 5.21
CA HIS A 40 0.23 1.31 4.87
C HIS A 40 1.37 0.64 4.10
N ASP A 41 2.16 1.43 3.39
CA ASP A 41 3.32 0.99 2.62
C ASP A 41 4.64 1.12 3.41
N ALA A 42 4.56 1.27 4.76
CA ALA A 42 5.72 1.53 5.63
C ALA A 42 6.84 0.50 5.49
N ALA A 43 6.53 -0.78 5.23
CA ALA A 43 7.55 -1.80 5.04
C ALA A 43 8.44 -1.50 3.82
N LEU A 44 7.90 -0.93 2.74
CA LEU A 44 8.66 -0.45 1.60
C LEU A 44 9.61 0.70 1.99
N PHE A 45 9.07 1.70 2.69
CA PHE A 45 9.83 2.90 3.06
C PHE A 45 10.93 2.61 4.07
N VAL A 46 10.65 1.76 5.07
CA VAL A 46 11.63 1.32 6.06
C VAL A 46 12.74 0.51 5.38
N ALA A 47 12.40 -0.41 4.47
CA ALA A 47 13.39 -1.17 3.72
C ALA A 47 14.29 -0.27 2.86
N ASP A 48 13.71 0.73 2.19
CA ASP A 48 14.44 1.68 1.36
C ASP A 48 15.33 2.59 2.22
N ALA A 49 14.82 3.18 3.30
CA ALA A 49 15.57 4.01 4.24
C ALA A 49 16.73 3.27 4.90
N GLN A 50 16.59 1.97 5.15
CA GLN A 50 17.66 1.10 5.65
C GLN A 50 18.62 0.60 4.56
N GLY A 51 18.40 0.95 3.28
CA GLY A 51 19.23 0.52 2.15
C GLY A 51 19.15 -0.96 1.83
N LYS A 52 18.07 -1.67 2.25
CA LYS A 52 17.97 -3.12 2.15
C LYS A 52 17.92 -3.63 0.72
N PHE A 53 17.33 -2.88 -0.19
CA PHE A 53 17.32 -3.22 -1.61
C PHE A 53 18.73 -3.23 -2.19
N GLN A 54 19.51 -2.15 -1.97
CA GLN A 54 20.88 -2.03 -2.46
C GLN A 54 21.81 -3.09 -1.83
N GLU A 55 21.67 -3.35 -0.52
CA GLU A 55 22.42 -4.42 0.18
C GLU A 55 22.20 -5.79 -0.46
N ASN A 56 21.02 -6.05 -1.02
CA ASN A 56 20.65 -7.28 -1.70
C ASN A 56 20.89 -7.26 -3.21
N GLY A 57 21.51 -6.19 -3.73
CA GLY A 57 21.84 -6.02 -5.14
C GLY A 57 20.64 -5.72 -6.03
N ILE A 58 19.54 -5.18 -5.46
CA ILE A 58 18.32 -4.78 -6.16
C ILE A 58 18.34 -3.27 -6.38
N ASN A 59 18.30 -2.85 -7.65
CA ASN A 59 18.11 -1.44 -7.98
C ASN A 59 16.61 -1.13 -8.04
N THR A 60 16.15 -0.20 -7.22
CA THR A 60 14.74 0.18 -7.14
C THR A 60 14.48 1.55 -7.75
N LYS A 61 13.31 1.70 -8.36
CA LYS A 61 12.71 2.99 -8.70
C LYS A 61 11.34 3.05 -8.06
N LEU A 62 11.20 3.87 -7.03
CA LEU A 62 9.93 4.07 -6.34
C LEU A 62 9.08 5.09 -7.11
N VAL A 63 7.80 4.77 -7.35
CA VAL A 63 6.87 5.63 -8.11
C VAL A 63 5.56 5.75 -7.32
N GLN A 64 5.21 6.99 -6.97
CA GLN A 64 3.98 7.30 -6.25
C GLN A 64 2.79 7.42 -7.20
N PHE A 65 1.65 6.86 -6.78
CA PHE A 65 0.35 6.95 -7.45
C PHE A 65 -0.68 7.64 -6.56
N ASN A 66 -1.71 8.23 -7.17
CA ASN A 66 -2.76 8.93 -6.42
C ASN A 66 -3.79 7.99 -5.78
N ASN A 67 -3.97 6.80 -6.36
CA ASN A 67 -4.92 5.76 -5.92
C ASN A 67 -4.53 4.40 -6.49
N GLY A 68 -5.14 3.33 -5.95
CA GLY A 68 -4.83 1.95 -6.37
C GLY A 68 -5.22 1.63 -7.81
N GLY A 69 -6.27 2.26 -8.35
CA GLY A 69 -6.67 2.06 -9.74
C GLY A 69 -5.63 2.56 -10.74
N ASP A 70 -5.05 3.74 -10.48
CA ASP A 70 -3.95 4.30 -11.30
C ASP A 70 -2.71 3.38 -11.24
N LEU A 71 -2.36 2.88 -10.04
CA LEU A 71 -1.25 1.95 -9.85
C LEU A 71 -1.48 0.65 -10.63
N MET A 72 -2.64 0.03 -10.50
CA MET A 72 -2.96 -1.20 -11.21
C MET A 72 -3.01 -1.01 -12.74
N THR A 73 -3.38 0.18 -13.22
CA THR A 73 -3.29 0.54 -14.65
C THR A 73 -1.83 0.58 -15.12
N ALA A 74 -0.92 1.15 -14.32
CA ALA A 74 0.51 1.17 -14.61
C ALA A 74 1.12 -0.26 -14.57
N MET A 75 0.65 -1.13 -13.68
CA MET A 75 1.04 -2.55 -13.70
C MET A 75 0.54 -3.27 -14.96
N ALA A 76 -0.72 -3.02 -15.36
CA ALA A 76 -1.30 -3.60 -16.57
C ALA A 76 -0.55 -3.17 -17.84
N SER A 77 -0.01 -1.94 -17.89
CA SER A 77 0.82 -1.45 -19.01
C SER A 77 2.27 -1.94 -18.96
N GLY A 78 2.70 -2.53 -17.84
CA GLY A 78 4.10 -2.96 -17.63
C GLY A 78 5.05 -1.84 -17.24
N GLU A 79 4.54 -0.68 -16.79
CA GLU A 79 5.34 0.42 -16.26
C GLU A 79 5.79 0.19 -14.81
N VAL A 80 5.07 -0.66 -14.08
CA VAL A 80 5.32 -1.05 -12.68
C VAL A 80 5.44 -2.56 -12.60
N ASP A 81 6.48 -3.04 -11.93
CA ASP A 81 6.79 -4.46 -11.76
C ASP A 81 6.20 -5.02 -10.47
N VAL A 82 6.33 -4.25 -9.37
CA VAL A 82 5.84 -4.59 -8.03
C VAL A 82 5.01 -3.44 -7.49
N GLY A 83 3.91 -3.72 -6.81
CA GLY A 83 3.02 -2.69 -6.25
C GLY A 83 2.70 -2.93 -4.79
N TYR A 84 2.69 -1.87 -4.00
CA TYR A 84 2.07 -1.82 -2.68
C TYR A 84 0.72 -1.14 -2.84
N VAL A 85 -0.36 -1.87 -2.64
CA VAL A 85 -1.68 -1.41 -3.07
C VAL A 85 -2.79 -2.14 -2.33
N GLY A 86 -3.96 -1.50 -2.22
CA GLY A 86 -5.13 -2.12 -1.62
C GLY A 86 -5.62 -3.37 -2.37
N ILE A 87 -6.18 -4.33 -1.65
CA ILE A 87 -6.63 -5.62 -2.22
C ILE A 87 -7.79 -5.44 -3.21
N THR A 88 -8.74 -4.53 -2.96
CA THR A 88 -9.89 -4.28 -3.85
C THR A 88 -9.49 -3.93 -5.30
N PRO A 89 -8.61 -2.94 -5.57
CA PRO A 89 -8.18 -2.68 -6.94
C PRO A 89 -7.36 -3.83 -7.55
N VAL A 90 -6.69 -4.65 -6.72
CA VAL A 90 -5.97 -5.84 -7.20
C VAL A 90 -6.96 -6.90 -7.69
N LEU A 91 -7.96 -7.26 -6.87
CA LEU A 91 -8.97 -8.24 -7.23
C LEU A 91 -9.75 -7.82 -8.48
N SER A 92 -10.17 -6.54 -8.54
CA SER A 92 -10.82 -5.97 -9.72
C SER A 92 -9.94 -6.06 -10.98
N SER A 93 -8.63 -5.81 -10.85
CA SER A 93 -7.69 -5.88 -11.98
C SER A 93 -7.48 -7.32 -12.45
N ILE A 94 -7.32 -8.28 -11.53
CA ILE A 94 -7.20 -9.71 -11.86
C ILE A 94 -8.48 -10.20 -12.54
N ALA A 95 -9.65 -9.79 -12.06
CA ALA A 95 -10.95 -10.13 -12.68
C ALA A 95 -11.06 -9.59 -14.12
N ASN A 96 -10.41 -8.47 -14.41
CA ASN A 96 -10.31 -7.88 -15.75
C ASN A 96 -9.12 -8.41 -16.57
N GLY A 97 -8.42 -9.44 -16.09
CA GLY A 97 -7.36 -10.14 -16.83
C GLY A 97 -5.98 -9.49 -16.76
N VAL A 98 -5.74 -8.58 -15.80
CA VAL A 98 -4.40 -8.06 -15.56
C VAL A 98 -3.51 -9.17 -14.98
N PRO A 99 -2.36 -9.49 -15.60
CA PRO A 99 -1.51 -10.62 -15.21
C PRO A 99 -0.61 -10.23 -14.02
N VAL A 100 -1.16 -10.31 -12.82
CA VAL A 100 -0.47 -10.01 -11.55
C VAL A 100 -0.83 -11.05 -10.49
N LYS A 101 0.01 -11.19 -9.47
CA LYS A 101 -0.22 -12.02 -8.30
C LYS A 101 0.03 -11.25 -7.02
N VAL A 102 -0.79 -11.49 -6.01
CA VAL A 102 -0.49 -11.14 -4.63
C VAL A 102 0.65 -12.02 -4.15
N ILE A 103 1.76 -11.41 -3.74
CA ILE A 103 2.97 -12.10 -3.27
C ILE A 103 3.15 -12.03 -1.75
N SER A 104 2.55 -11.02 -1.09
CA SER A 104 2.52 -10.89 0.37
C SER A 104 1.34 -10.04 0.82
N ALA A 105 0.90 -10.25 2.07
CA ALA A 105 0.15 -9.25 2.82
C ALA A 105 1.07 -8.04 3.13
N ALA A 106 0.50 -6.86 3.44
CA ALA A 106 1.24 -5.71 3.94
C ALA A 106 0.65 -5.21 5.27
N GLN A 107 -0.67 -5.09 5.36
CA GLN A 107 -1.35 -4.69 6.59
C GLN A 107 -2.86 -5.02 6.50
N THR A 108 -3.54 -4.96 7.65
CA THR A 108 -5.00 -5.00 7.76
C THR A 108 -5.50 -3.70 8.36
N GLU A 109 -6.77 -3.36 8.17
CA GLU A 109 -7.38 -2.18 8.76
C GLU A 109 -6.84 -0.83 8.24
N GLY A 110 -6.75 0.19 9.12
CA GLY A 110 -6.13 1.49 8.85
C GLY A 110 -6.99 2.45 8.02
N SER A 111 -8.31 2.29 8.02
CA SER A 111 -9.25 3.23 7.36
C SER A 111 -10.26 3.81 8.35
N GLY A 112 -10.84 4.96 8.01
CA GLY A 112 -11.88 5.56 8.86
C GLY A 112 -12.78 6.54 8.12
N ILE A 113 -14.02 6.62 8.60
CA ILE A 113 -14.98 7.65 8.23
C ILE A 113 -14.77 8.84 9.16
N VAL A 114 -14.39 9.96 8.58
CA VAL A 114 -14.08 11.19 9.32
C VAL A 114 -15.04 12.29 8.87
N VAL A 115 -15.57 13.04 9.84
CA VAL A 115 -16.51 14.14 9.63
C VAL A 115 -15.99 15.42 10.28
N ALA A 116 -16.41 16.57 9.78
CA ALA A 116 -16.06 17.84 10.40
C ALA A 116 -16.63 17.91 11.83
N LYS A 117 -15.87 18.46 12.77
CA LYS A 117 -16.23 18.53 14.20
C LYS A 117 -17.63 19.07 14.45
N ASP A 118 -18.00 20.14 13.74
CA ASP A 118 -19.28 20.84 13.92
C ASP A 118 -20.30 20.49 12.83
N SER A 119 -20.15 19.31 12.20
CA SER A 119 -21.02 18.84 11.10
C SER A 119 -22.44 18.45 11.54
N GLY A 120 -22.62 18.20 12.85
CA GLY A 120 -23.87 17.63 13.38
C GLY A 120 -24.09 16.17 12.93
N ILE A 121 -23.02 15.48 12.53
CA ILE A 121 -23.01 14.06 12.16
C ILE A 121 -22.52 13.28 13.36
N ASP A 122 -23.40 12.56 14.03
CA ASP A 122 -23.07 11.75 15.22
C ASP A 122 -23.28 10.26 14.97
N ASP A 123 -24.04 9.91 13.96
CA ASP A 123 -24.40 8.55 13.59
C ASP A 123 -24.32 8.37 12.07
N VAL A 124 -24.23 7.11 11.60
CA VAL A 124 -24.19 6.78 10.16
C VAL A 124 -25.41 7.32 9.41
N THR A 125 -26.59 7.33 10.02
CA THR A 125 -27.83 7.81 9.41
C THR A 125 -27.82 9.33 9.12
N ASP A 126 -27.01 10.10 9.85
CA ASP A 126 -26.81 11.52 9.63
C ASP A 126 -26.03 11.82 8.33
N LEU A 127 -25.42 10.79 7.72
CA LEU A 127 -24.73 10.92 6.43
C LEU A 127 -25.67 11.13 5.25
N THR A 128 -26.99 10.91 5.42
CA THR A 128 -27.98 11.10 4.35
C THR A 128 -27.92 12.51 3.76
N GLY A 129 -27.73 12.60 2.45
CA GLY A 129 -27.61 13.84 1.68
C GLY A 129 -26.28 14.59 1.85
N LYS A 130 -25.36 14.12 2.67
CA LYS A 130 -24.06 14.75 2.92
C LYS A 130 -23.08 14.50 1.76
N LYS A 131 -22.10 15.39 1.64
CA LYS A 131 -21.02 15.31 0.65
C LYS A 131 -19.87 14.52 1.26
N ILE A 132 -19.67 13.31 0.80
CA ILE A 132 -18.63 12.41 1.29
C ILE A 132 -17.58 12.18 0.20
N ALA A 133 -16.31 12.41 0.53
CA ALA A 133 -15.20 12.10 -0.37
C ALA A 133 -14.70 10.68 -0.14
N THR A 134 -14.30 10.00 -1.22
CA THR A 134 -13.60 8.71 -1.23
C THR A 134 -12.40 8.77 -2.16
N PRO A 135 -11.42 7.85 -2.05
CA PRO A 135 -10.30 7.77 -3.00
C PRO A 135 -10.72 7.40 -4.43
N GLY A 136 -11.95 6.92 -4.60
CA GLY A 136 -12.56 6.47 -5.86
C GLY A 136 -13.33 5.16 -5.69
N GLU A 137 -14.18 4.85 -6.65
CA GLU A 137 -15.08 3.67 -6.62
C GLU A 137 -14.31 2.33 -6.51
N ALA A 138 -13.12 2.25 -7.09
CA ALA A 138 -12.28 1.05 -7.04
C ALA A 138 -11.42 0.94 -5.76
N SER A 139 -11.67 1.74 -4.72
CA SER A 139 -10.91 1.72 -3.47
C SER A 139 -11.58 0.86 -2.39
N ILE A 140 -10.77 0.30 -1.50
CA ILE A 140 -11.26 -0.38 -0.28
C ILE A 140 -12.18 0.56 0.51
N GLN A 141 -11.83 1.83 0.64
CA GLN A 141 -12.59 2.83 1.40
C GLN A 141 -14.01 3.01 0.84
N HIS A 142 -14.14 3.04 -0.49
CA HIS A 142 -15.46 3.11 -1.11
C HIS A 142 -16.28 1.85 -0.83
N MET A 143 -15.65 0.68 -0.89
CA MET A 143 -16.26 -0.60 -0.56
C MET A 143 -16.70 -0.64 0.92
N LEU A 144 -15.80 -0.28 1.85
CA LEU A 144 -16.12 -0.21 3.28
C LEU A 144 -17.29 0.75 3.59
N LEU A 145 -17.33 1.91 2.92
CA LEU A 145 -18.45 2.84 3.07
C LEU A 145 -19.77 2.21 2.59
N THR A 146 -19.73 1.56 1.42
CA THR A 146 -20.90 0.89 0.85
C THR A 146 -21.39 -0.23 1.77
N TYR A 147 -20.49 -1.03 2.29
CA TYR A 147 -20.78 -2.08 3.25
C TYR A 147 -21.41 -1.52 4.53
N TYR A 148 -20.76 -0.51 5.14
CA TYR A 148 -21.22 0.10 6.39
C TYR A 148 -22.63 0.71 6.27
N LEU A 149 -22.90 1.39 5.15
CA LEU A 149 -24.22 1.92 4.85
C LEU A 149 -25.26 0.79 4.74
N LYS A 150 -24.95 -0.27 3.99
CA LYS A 150 -25.85 -1.41 3.79
C LYS A 150 -26.20 -2.11 5.11
N GLU A 151 -25.20 -2.34 5.97
CA GLU A 151 -25.43 -2.94 7.31
C GLU A 151 -26.33 -2.06 8.21
N ASN A 152 -26.36 -0.75 7.96
CA ASN A 152 -27.21 0.19 8.67
C ASN A 152 -28.51 0.55 7.92
N GLY A 153 -28.88 -0.25 6.90
CA GLY A 153 -30.14 -0.08 6.15
C GLY A 153 -30.16 1.12 5.22
N MET A 154 -29.00 1.61 4.82
CA MET A 154 -28.80 2.73 3.89
C MET A 154 -28.19 2.25 2.59
N ASP A 155 -28.27 3.11 1.56
CA ASP A 155 -27.63 2.89 0.26
C ASP A 155 -26.61 4.01 -0.04
N ILE A 156 -25.57 3.69 -0.80
CA ILE A 156 -24.55 4.68 -1.19
C ILE A 156 -25.15 5.87 -1.94
N SER A 157 -26.26 5.67 -2.65
CA SER A 157 -27.00 6.72 -3.35
C SER A 157 -27.74 7.71 -2.41
N ASP A 158 -27.87 7.38 -1.12
CA ASP A 158 -28.38 8.32 -0.10
C ASP A 158 -27.37 9.44 0.19
N LEU A 159 -26.12 9.28 -0.21
CA LEU A 159 -25.03 10.24 -0.02
C LEU A 159 -24.69 10.95 -1.34
N LYS A 160 -23.99 12.07 -1.24
CA LYS A 160 -23.37 12.76 -2.38
C LYS A 160 -21.89 12.40 -2.42
N VAL A 161 -21.59 11.21 -2.93
CA VAL A 161 -20.22 10.71 -2.97
C VAL A 161 -19.44 11.31 -4.14
N SER A 162 -18.17 11.64 -3.91
CA SER A 162 -17.23 12.12 -4.93
C SER A 162 -15.83 11.57 -4.72
N ALA A 163 -15.17 11.21 -5.83
CA ALA A 163 -13.77 10.83 -5.81
C ALA A 163 -12.87 12.06 -5.58
N MET A 164 -11.90 11.95 -4.70
CA MET A 164 -10.93 13.00 -4.41
C MET A 164 -9.53 12.40 -4.13
N LYS A 165 -8.47 13.12 -4.51
CA LYS A 165 -7.11 12.77 -4.12
C LYS A 165 -6.98 12.85 -2.60
N VAL A 166 -6.52 11.77 -1.98
CA VAL A 166 -6.49 11.63 -0.52
C VAL A 166 -5.72 12.76 0.18
N PRO A 167 -4.52 13.19 -0.27
CA PRO A 167 -3.83 14.32 0.36
C PRO A 167 -4.65 15.64 0.40
N SER A 168 -5.66 15.78 -0.47
CA SER A 168 -6.50 17.00 -0.54
C SER A 168 -7.76 16.91 0.32
N MET A 169 -8.10 15.74 0.85
CA MET A 169 -9.36 15.53 1.57
C MET A 169 -9.42 16.31 2.89
N ASN A 170 -8.31 16.30 3.66
CA ASN A 170 -8.23 17.03 4.93
C ASN A 170 -8.47 18.53 4.75
N ASP A 171 -7.91 19.15 3.71
CA ASP A 171 -8.15 20.54 3.40
C ASP A 171 -9.60 20.81 2.94
N ALA A 172 -10.18 19.87 2.19
CA ALA A 172 -11.57 19.96 1.75
C ALA A 172 -12.53 19.85 2.95
N LEU A 173 -12.25 18.95 3.90
CA LEU A 173 -13.02 18.81 5.13
C LEU A 173 -12.93 20.07 6.00
N LYS A 174 -11.71 20.57 6.25
CA LYS A 174 -11.43 21.78 7.04
C LYS A 174 -12.10 23.03 6.46
N THR A 175 -12.25 23.09 5.15
CA THR A 175 -12.88 24.24 4.45
C THR A 175 -14.37 24.04 4.16
N ASN A 176 -14.98 22.99 4.70
CA ASN A 176 -16.39 22.63 4.52
C ASN A 176 -16.82 22.45 3.04
N LYS A 177 -15.88 22.07 2.18
CA LYS A 177 -16.19 21.68 0.80
C LYS A 177 -16.85 20.31 0.75
N ILE A 178 -16.49 19.44 1.70
CA ILE A 178 -17.10 18.15 1.98
C ILE A 178 -17.56 18.11 3.45
N ASP A 179 -18.57 17.32 3.75
CA ASP A 179 -19.12 17.15 5.10
C ASP A 179 -18.39 16.01 5.85
N GLY A 180 -17.87 15.05 5.10
CA GLY A 180 -17.10 13.93 5.60
C GLY A 180 -16.24 13.29 4.50
N MET A 181 -15.42 12.38 4.91
CA MET A 181 -14.60 11.55 4.02
C MET A 181 -14.46 10.15 4.60
N ILE A 182 -14.29 9.15 3.74
CA ILE A 182 -13.67 7.91 4.14
C ILE A 182 -12.28 7.87 3.52
N THR A 183 -11.28 7.63 4.36
CA THR A 183 -9.88 7.69 3.97
C THR A 183 -9.08 6.64 4.73
N PHE A 184 -7.79 6.58 4.46
CA PHE A 184 -6.83 5.68 5.10
C PHE A 184 -5.78 6.47 5.88
N GLU A 185 -5.01 5.78 6.71
CA GLU A 185 -3.93 6.38 7.47
C GLU A 185 -2.75 6.81 6.56
N PRO A 186 -2.05 7.89 6.89
CA PRO A 186 -2.14 8.70 8.13
C PRO A 186 -3.22 9.81 8.09
N TYR A 187 -4.05 9.87 7.04
CA TYR A 187 -4.98 11.00 6.83
C TYR A 187 -6.14 11.02 7.81
N VAL A 188 -6.52 9.87 8.41
CA VAL A 188 -7.47 9.79 9.52
C VAL A 188 -6.86 10.47 10.75
N SER A 189 -5.66 10.07 11.16
CA SER A 189 -4.92 10.64 12.28
C SER A 189 -4.61 12.13 12.10
N ILE A 190 -4.27 12.57 10.88
CA ILE A 190 -4.09 13.99 10.56
C ILE A 190 -5.40 14.76 10.77
N ALA A 191 -6.55 14.22 10.31
CA ALA A 191 -7.84 14.86 10.48
C ALA A 191 -8.21 14.99 11.96
N GLU A 192 -8.05 13.91 12.73
CA GLU A 192 -8.33 13.87 14.16
C GLU A 192 -7.47 14.89 14.93
N LYS A 193 -6.17 14.95 14.66
CA LYS A 193 -5.27 15.96 15.23
C LYS A 193 -5.73 17.39 14.89
N ASN A 194 -6.30 17.61 13.72
CA ASN A 194 -6.84 18.88 13.30
C ASN A 194 -8.26 19.16 13.85
N GLY A 195 -8.77 18.28 14.72
CA GLY A 195 -10.03 18.45 15.44
C GLY A 195 -11.26 17.92 14.72
N ALA A 196 -11.10 17.15 13.65
CA ALA A 196 -12.20 16.40 13.04
C ALA A 196 -12.62 15.23 13.96
N LYS A 197 -13.78 14.65 13.71
CA LYS A 197 -14.34 13.52 14.45
C LYS A 197 -14.24 12.25 13.59
N VAL A 198 -13.64 11.21 14.12
CA VAL A 198 -13.76 9.86 13.55
C VAL A 198 -15.15 9.35 13.90
N LEU A 199 -15.97 9.10 12.89
CA LEU A 199 -17.34 8.57 13.04
C LEU A 199 -17.30 7.05 13.24
N ALA A 200 -16.49 6.36 12.46
CA ALA A 200 -16.23 4.93 12.58
C ALA A 200 -14.83 4.60 12.03
N GLY A 201 -14.07 3.80 12.76
CA GLY A 201 -12.85 3.19 12.27
C GLY A 201 -13.16 1.94 11.45
N SER A 202 -12.21 1.49 10.63
CA SER A 202 -12.42 0.28 9.84
C SER A 202 -12.63 -0.97 10.69
N VAL A 203 -12.02 -1.03 11.88
CA VAL A 203 -12.25 -2.08 12.89
C VAL A 203 -13.72 -2.15 13.36
N ASP A 204 -14.43 -1.03 13.39
CA ASP A 204 -15.85 -0.96 13.73
C ASP A 204 -16.74 -1.31 12.53
N ILE A 205 -16.24 -1.13 11.32
CA ILE A 205 -16.96 -1.36 10.06
C ILE A 205 -16.85 -2.83 9.66
N LEU A 206 -15.64 -3.34 9.52
CA LEU A 206 -15.33 -4.71 9.10
C LEU A 206 -14.01 -5.15 9.77
N PRO A 207 -14.08 -5.75 10.98
CA PRO A 207 -12.90 -6.15 11.75
C PRO A 207 -11.97 -7.10 10.97
N ASP A 208 -10.67 -6.93 11.16
CA ASP A 208 -9.60 -7.78 10.63
C ASP A 208 -9.57 -7.89 9.08
N HIS A 209 -10.25 -7.00 8.36
CA HIS A 209 -10.29 -7.09 6.90
C HIS A 209 -8.90 -6.90 6.28
N PRO A 210 -8.55 -7.70 5.24
CA PRO A 210 -7.34 -7.49 4.47
C PRO A 210 -7.40 -6.12 3.80
N CYS A 211 -6.33 -5.32 3.93
CA CYS A 211 -6.32 -3.99 3.33
C CYS A 211 -5.26 -3.90 2.23
N CYS A 212 -3.99 -3.70 2.55
CA CYS A 212 -2.96 -3.61 1.52
C CYS A 212 -2.14 -4.89 1.37
N VAL A 213 -1.67 -5.10 0.15
CA VAL A 213 -0.88 -6.25 -0.27
C VAL A 213 0.33 -5.80 -1.09
N VAL A 214 1.32 -6.67 -1.16
CA VAL A 214 2.38 -6.58 -2.15
C VAL A 214 1.99 -7.45 -3.33
N VAL A 215 1.99 -6.86 -4.53
CA VAL A 215 1.63 -7.53 -5.78
C VAL A 215 2.78 -7.42 -6.77
N ALA A 216 3.00 -8.45 -7.57
CA ALA A 216 3.98 -8.43 -8.66
C ALA A 216 3.35 -8.86 -9.98
N SER A 217 3.84 -8.34 -11.09
CA SER A 217 3.42 -8.79 -12.41
C SER A 217 3.90 -10.22 -12.70
N ASP A 218 3.09 -11.04 -13.36
CA ASP A 218 3.48 -12.40 -13.76
C ASP A 218 4.79 -12.38 -14.55
N LYS A 219 4.96 -11.41 -15.44
CA LYS A 219 6.17 -11.20 -16.21
C LYS A 219 7.40 -10.99 -15.32
N TYR A 220 7.27 -10.18 -14.27
CA TYR A 220 8.39 -9.93 -13.35
C TYR A 220 8.73 -11.20 -12.55
N ILE A 221 7.72 -11.88 -12.01
CA ILE A 221 7.88 -13.14 -11.27
C ILE A 221 8.60 -14.19 -12.13
N GLU A 222 8.17 -14.36 -13.38
CA GLU A 222 8.75 -15.35 -14.30
C GLU A 222 10.19 -15.05 -14.69
N ASN A 223 10.52 -13.78 -14.94
CA ASN A 223 11.85 -13.36 -15.39
C ASN A 223 12.85 -13.18 -14.23
N HIS A 224 12.35 -12.86 -13.03
CA HIS A 224 13.15 -12.53 -11.85
C HIS A 224 12.74 -13.30 -10.58
N PRO A 225 12.59 -14.66 -10.62
CA PRO A 225 12.04 -15.42 -9.50
C PRO A 225 12.86 -15.31 -8.21
N ASN A 226 14.20 -15.24 -8.32
CA ASN A 226 15.08 -15.07 -7.17
C ASN A 226 15.01 -13.65 -6.58
N GLU A 227 14.83 -12.65 -7.42
CA GLU A 227 14.70 -11.27 -6.99
C GLU A 227 13.34 -11.04 -6.31
N THR A 228 12.28 -11.65 -6.85
CA THR A 228 10.94 -11.68 -6.22
C THR A 228 11.01 -12.25 -4.79
N LYS A 229 11.72 -13.38 -4.61
CA LYS A 229 11.92 -13.97 -3.26
C LYS A 229 12.69 -13.03 -2.33
N LYS A 230 13.75 -12.36 -2.83
CA LYS A 230 14.50 -11.38 -2.04
C LYS A 230 13.64 -10.17 -1.65
N ILE A 231 12.79 -9.67 -2.56
CA ILE A 231 11.86 -8.57 -2.25
C ILE A 231 10.92 -8.98 -1.11
N LEU A 232 10.42 -10.22 -1.13
CA LEU A 232 9.61 -10.76 -0.03
C LEU A 232 10.37 -10.83 1.28
N GLU A 233 11.59 -11.37 1.28
CA GLU A 233 12.43 -11.43 2.48
C GLU A 233 12.71 -10.03 3.04
N ILE A 234 12.94 -9.03 2.17
CA ILE A 234 13.15 -7.64 2.57
C ILE A 234 11.86 -7.07 3.18
N HIS A 235 10.71 -7.31 2.56
CA HIS A 235 9.40 -6.88 3.06
C HIS A 235 9.10 -7.50 4.44
N GLU A 236 9.28 -8.82 4.60
CA GLU A 236 9.08 -9.53 5.87
C GLU A 236 9.97 -8.98 6.98
N ASN A 237 11.26 -8.78 6.71
CA ASN A 237 12.21 -8.22 7.67
C ASN A 237 11.84 -6.77 8.06
N ALA A 238 11.40 -5.96 7.10
CA ALA A 238 10.95 -4.58 7.36
C ALA A 238 9.67 -4.57 8.19
N THR A 239 8.71 -5.44 7.90
CA THR A 239 7.48 -5.62 8.70
C THR A 239 7.79 -6.04 10.13
N GLU A 240 8.71 -7.01 10.31
CA GLU A 240 9.15 -7.43 11.64
C GLU A 240 9.84 -6.28 12.40
N PHE A 241 10.64 -5.46 11.71
CA PHE A 241 11.27 -4.28 12.30
C PHE A 241 10.23 -3.26 12.75
N ILE A 242 9.22 -2.94 11.92
CA ILE A 242 8.13 -2.02 12.24
C ILE A 242 7.40 -2.49 13.52
N ASN A 243 7.00 -3.75 13.56
CA ASN A 243 6.27 -4.31 14.69
C ASN A 243 7.05 -4.31 16.01
N LYS A 244 8.39 -4.31 15.95
CA LYS A 244 9.26 -4.23 17.14
C LYS A 244 9.65 -2.81 17.52
N ASN A 245 9.67 -1.88 16.55
CA ASN A 245 10.26 -0.56 16.68
C ASN A 245 9.39 0.51 15.98
N THR A 246 8.08 0.51 16.22
CA THR A 246 7.11 1.38 15.52
C THR A 246 7.50 2.85 15.56
N ASP A 247 7.94 3.36 16.72
CA ASP A 247 8.38 4.75 16.88
C ASP A 247 9.61 5.12 16.04
N GLU A 248 10.55 4.17 15.90
CA GLU A 248 11.75 4.38 15.07
C GLU A 248 11.38 4.28 13.58
N ALA A 249 10.53 3.31 13.23
CA ALA A 249 10.03 3.13 11.86
C ALA A 249 9.28 4.37 11.37
N ALA A 250 8.44 4.98 12.21
CA ALA A 250 7.72 6.22 11.89
C ALA A 250 8.66 7.36 11.46
N GLY A 251 9.85 7.44 12.08
CA GLY A 251 10.89 8.42 11.71
C GLY A 251 11.60 8.13 10.39
N MET A 252 11.39 6.96 9.79
CA MET A 252 12.01 6.56 8.52
C MET A 252 11.13 6.81 7.30
N LEU A 253 9.83 7.09 7.50
CA LEU A 253 8.92 7.35 6.41
C LEU A 253 9.21 8.70 5.71
N PRO A 254 8.94 8.81 4.39
CA PRO A 254 9.12 10.05 3.64
C PRO A 254 8.26 11.20 4.21
N ASN A 255 8.85 12.40 4.34
CA ASN A 255 8.16 13.58 4.88
C ASN A 255 6.97 14.06 4.04
N ASP A 256 6.84 13.63 2.81
CA ASP A 256 5.71 13.93 1.92
C ASP A 256 4.48 13.04 2.19
N ILE A 257 4.62 11.97 2.97
CA ILE A 257 3.50 11.18 3.48
C ILE A 257 2.92 11.89 4.70
N VAL A 258 3.73 12.07 5.73
CA VAL A 258 3.40 12.90 6.88
C VAL A 258 4.63 13.65 7.37
N SER A 259 4.51 14.95 7.57
CA SER A 259 5.63 15.78 8.04
C SER A 259 5.76 15.82 9.57
N ASP A 260 4.79 15.27 10.30
CA ASP A 260 4.72 15.27 11.77
C ASP A 260 4.89 13.84 12.28
N VAL A 261 6.09 13.51 12.73
CA VAL A 261 6.45 12.17 13.22
C VAL A 261 5.57 11.70 14.39
N GLU A 262 5.04 12.60 15.21
CA GLU A 262 4.14 12.19 16.31
C GLU A 262 2.76 11.76 15.78
N VAL A 263 2.30 12.34 14.68
CA VAL A 263 1.10 11.85 13.98
C VAL A 263 1.38 10.49 13.36
N GLU A 264 2.54 10.33 12.74
CA GLU A 264 2.96 9.08 12.13
C GLU A 264 3.04 7.93 13.14
N LYS A 265 3.62 8.16 14.33
CA LYS A 265 3.64 7.19 15.42
C LYS A 265 2.24 6.79 15.87
N MET A 266 1.34 7.76 15.99
CA MET A 266 -0.06 7.52 16.36
C MET A 266 -0.73 6.67 15.28
N SER A 267 -0.58 7.03 14.03
CA SER A 267 -1.14 6.35 12.88
C SER A 267 -0.64 4.91 12.78
N MET A 268 0.67 4.69 12.70
CA MET A 268 1.28 3.35 12.59
C MET A 268 1.01 2.44 13.79
N SER A 269 0.56 2.99 14.93
CA SER A 269 0.15 2.21 16.09
C SER A 269 -1.33 1.83 16.08
N SER A 270 -2.12 2.34 15.12
CA SER A 270 -3.58 2.14 15.08
C SER A 270 -4.03 0.91 14.30
N PHE A 271 -3.13 0.29 13.53
CA PHE A 271 -3.43 -0.89 12.72
C PHE A 271 -2.24 -1.87 12.67
N PRO A 272 -2.48 -3.18 12.43
CA PRO A 272 -1.42 -4.18 12.40
C PRO A 272 -0.70 -4.23 11.05
N PHE A 273 0.64 -4.25 11.08
CA PHE A 273 1.47 -4.62 9.94
C PHE A 273 1.68 -6.14 9.91
N ILE A 274 1.46 -6.73 8.75
CA ILE A 274 1.57 -8.16 8.54
C ILE A 274 2.36 -8.46 7.26
N SER A 275 2.87 -9.68 7.14
CA SER A 275 3.58 -10.14 5.95
C SER A 275 3.32 -11.62 5.67
N GLY A 276 3.68 -12.06 4.47
CA GLY A 276 3.48 -13.43 4.01
C GLY A 276 2.05 -13.74 3.57
N LEU A 277 1.85 -15.00 3.16
CA LEU A 277 0.57 -15.51 2.66
C LEU A 277 0.25 -16.83 3.35
N ASN A 278 -0.01 -16.78 4.67
CA ASN A 278 -0.48 -17.98 5.38
C ASN A 278 -1.92 -18.33 5.00
N GLU A 279 -2.35 -19.54 5.34
CA GLU A 279 -3.67 -20.05 4.97
C GLU A 279 -4.83 -19.21 5.54
N SER A 280 -4.69 -18.71 6.76
CA SER A 280 -5.71 -17.84 7.37
C SER A 280 -5.89 -16.56 6.55
N TYR A 281 -4.79 -15.85 6.25
CA TYR A 281 -4.86 -14.62 5.47
C TYR A 281 -5.39 -14.84 4.06
N ARG A 282 -5.03 -15.97 3.42
CA ARG A 282 -5.62 -16.32 2.12
C ARG A 282 -7.14 -16.48 2.23
N GLN A 283 -7.63 -17.13 3.29
CA GLN A 283 -9.05 -17.27 3.52
C GLN A 283 -9.72 -15.93 3.80
N ASP A 284 -9.10 -15.05 4.60
CA ASP A 284 -9.62 -13.70 4.87
C ASP A 284 -9.79 -12.90 3.57
N VAL A 285 -8.83 -13.02 2.63
CA VAL A 285 -8.93 -12.39 1.30
C VAL A 285 -10.08 -13.01 0.47
N MET A 286 -10.28 -14.33 0.56
CA MET A 286 -11.38 -14.99 -0.17
C MET A 286 -12.75 -14.55 0.39
N ASP A 287 -12.89 -14.48 1.71
CA ASP A 287 -14.12 -14.04 2.37
C ASP A 287 -14.41 -12.55 2.04
N PHE A 288 -13.37 -11.72 2.03
CA PHE A 288 -13.46 -10.32 1.62
C PHE A 288 -13.86 -10.18 0.14
N MET A 289 -13.31 -11.01 -0.73
CA MET A 289 -13.67 -11.05 -2.15
C MET A 289 -15.15 -11.45 -2.34
N ASP A 290 -15.65 -12.43 -1.58
CA ASP A 290 -17.05 -12.83 -1.63
C ASP A 290 -17.97 -11.67 -1.21
N LEU A 291 -17.56 -10.90 -0.20
CA LEU A 291 -18.25 -9.65 0.17
C LEU A 291 -18.24 -8.62 -0.97
N GLU A 292 -17.12 -8.46 -1.68
CA GLU A 292 -17.07 -7.57 -2.85
C GLU A 292 -18.01 -8.03 -3.98
N VAL A 293 -18.21 -9.33 -4.16
CA VAL A 293 -19.21 -9.87 -5.10
C VAL A 293 -20.63 -9.55 -4.62
N ASP A 294 -20.93 -9.72 -3.33
CA ASP A 294 -22.24 -9.42 -2.74
C ASP A 294 -22.61 -7.93 -2.80
N LEU A 295 -21.59 -7.06 -2.78
CA LEU A 295 -21.74 -5.61 -2.93
C LEU A 295 -21.75 -5.16 -4.40
N GLY A 296 -21.50 -6.08 -5.36
CA GLY A 296 -21.44 -5.77 -6.77
C GLY A 296 -20.18 -5.07 -7.24
N VAL A 297 -19.14 -5.02 -6.40
CA VAL A 297 -17.80 -4.51 -6.74
C VAL A 297 -17.12 -5.46 -7.72
N LEU A 298 -17.21 -6.76 -7.48
CA LEU A 298 -16.82 -7.81 -8.40
C LEU A 298 -18.05 -8.51 -9.00
N LYS A 299 -17.93 -8.98 -10.23
CA LYS A 299 -19.01 -9.69 -10.94
C LYS A 299 -19.11 -11.16 -10.51
N GLU A 300 -17.99 -11.79 -10.27
CA GLU A 300 -17.86 -13.20 -9.92
C GLU A 300 -16.60 -13.43 -9.09
N PRO A 301 -16.56 -14.46 -8.24
CA PRO A 301 -15.40 -14.77 -7.43
C PRO A 301 -14.25 -15.30 -8.30
N LEU A 302 -13.03 -15.06 -7.82
CA LEU A 302 -11.79 -15.55 -8.40
C LEU A 302 -11.29 -16.78 -7.61
N SER A 303 -10.59 -17.69 -8.28
CA SER A 303 -9.91 -18.78 -7.58
C SER A 303 -8.60 -18.33 -6.94
N GLN A 304 -8.20 -19.00 -5.86
CA GLN A 304 -6.97 -18.67 -5.12
C GLN A 304 -5.70 -18.69 -5.99
N ASP A 305 -5.60 -19.60 -6.94
CA ASP A 305 -4.46 -19.70 -7.87
C ASP A 305 -4.39 -18.53 -8.86
N LYS A 306 -5.50 -17.85 -9.13
CA LYS A 306 -5.51 -16.60 -9.89
C LYS A 306 -4.99 -15.43 -9.06
N ILE A 307 -5.30 -15.41 -7.77
CA ILE A 307 -4.97 -14.29 -6.87
C ILE A 307 -3.54 -14.39 -6.35
N PHE A 308 -3.16 -15.55 -5.80
CA PHE A 308 -1.94 -15.69 -5.02
C PHE A 308 -0.81 -16.35 -5.79
N TRP A 309 0.39 -15.84 -5.60
CA TRP A 309 1.62 -16.52 -5.98
C TRP A 309 1.85 -17.76 -5.11
N GLN A 310 2.30 -18.85 -5.72
CA GLN A 310 2.51 -20.12 -5.02
C GLN A 310 3.96 -20.33 -4.53
N GLY A 311 4.84 -19.34 -4.77
CA GLY A 311 6.22 -19.38 -4.24
C GLY A 311 7.17 -20.35 -4.97
N ASN A 312 6.85 -20.77 -6.19
CA ASN A 312 7.64 -21.76 -6.97
C ASN A 312 8.92 -21.16 -7.53
#